data_2113158aeeee58aefd6d049570182fd5
#
_entry.id   2113158aeeee58aefd6d049570182fd5
#
_cell.length_a   1.000
_cell.length_b   1.000
_cell.length_c   1.000
_cell.angle_alpha   90.00
_cell.angle_beta   90.00
_cell.angle_gamma   90.00
#
_symmetry.space_group_name_H-M   'P 1'
#
loop_
_entity.id
_entity.type
_entity.pdbx_description
1 polymer ?
#
loop_
_entity_poly.entity_id
_entity_poly.type
_entity_poly.pdbx_seq_one_letter_code
_entity_poly.pdbx_strand_id
1 'polypeptide(L)'
;MKDITKITYLLLGLMLSVPLAAQKTYYMDPEGSDSNTGTSDKPFATLVKVQEVVVAGDVVYINPGTYVVPANQVPMTTTNSGLYHCVFHMNKSGEAGKPISYLANPNKQGRPIFDLSQVKPKDQGITV
;
A
#
# COMPACT_ATOMS: atom_id res chain seq x y z
N MET A 1 11.88 -47.11 -34.21
CA MET A 1 12.80 -46.22 -33.47
C MET A 1 12.85 -44.81 -34.06
N LYS A 2 11.75 -44.20 -34.41
CA LYS A 2 11.77 -42.86 -35.07
C LYS A 2 10.99 -41.77 -34.35
N ASP A 3 10.35 -42.03 -33.23
CA ASP A 3 9.40 -41.06 -32.65
C ASP A 3 9.67 -40.61 -31.22
N ILE A 4 10.74 -41.08 -30.58
CA ILE A 4 11.10 -40.70 -29.21
C ILE A 4 11.71 -39.30 -29.16
N THR A 5 12.40 -38.89 -30.24
CA THR A 5 13.07 -37.59 -30.31
C THR A 5 12.11 -36.40 -30.46
N LYS A 6 10.90 -36.63 -30.99
CA LYS A 6 9.90 -35.57 -31.18
C LYS A 6 9.08 -35.28 -29.90
N ILE A 7 8.97 -36.26 -29.02
CA ILE A 7 8.23 -36.10 -27.74
C ILE A 7 9.03 -35.28 -26.73
N THR A 8 10.36 -35.37 -26.78
CA THR A 8 11.23 -34.65 -25.84
C THR A 8 11.22 -33.12 -26.06
N TYR A 9 10.98 -32.66 -27.28
CA TYR A 9 10.90 -31.21 -27.56
C TYR A 9 9.54 -30.60 -27.25
N LEU A 10 8.48 -31.38 -27.14
CA LEU A 10 7.16 -30.91 -26.82
C LEU A 10 6.98 -30.66 -25.31
N LEU A 11 7.78 -31.32 -24.46
CA LEU A 11 7.76 -31.16 -23.01
C LEU A 11 8.61 -29.99 -22.49
N LEU A 12 9.50 -29.44 -23.34
CA LEU A 12 10.37 -28.31 -22.98
C LEU A 12 9.71 -26.94 -23.25
N GLY A 13 8.52 -26.92 -23.84
CA GLY A 13 7.79 -25.69 -24.20
C GLY A 13 6.81 -25.18 -23.16
N LEU A 14 6.61 -25.90 -22.05
CA LEU A 14 5.76 -25.42 -20.95
C LEU A 14 6.60 -24.62 -19.96
N MET A 15 7.30 -23.59 -20.44
CA MET A 15 7.77 -22.52 -19.59
C MET A 15 6.53 -21.89 -18.97
N LEU A 16 6.30 -22.14 -17.68
CA LEU A 16 5.36 -21.39 -16.89
C LEU A 16 5.72 -19.92 -17.02
N SER A 17 5.03 -19.21 -17.90
CA SER A 17 5.00 -17.75 -17.88
C SER A 17 4.31 -17.35 -16.59
N VAL A 18 5.09 -17.25 -15.51
CA VAL A 18 4.63 -16.59 -14.28
C VAL A 18 4.28 -15.18 -14.72
N PRO A 19 3.01 -14.73 -14.62
CA PRO A 19 2.69 -13.37 -14.94
C PRO A 19 3.49 -12.50 -13.98
N LEU A 20 4.49 -11.80 -14.50
CA LEU A 20 5.17 -10.76 -13.76
C LEU A 20 4.12 -9.69 -13.50
N ALA A 21 3.58 -9.66 -12.30
CA ALA A 21 2.64 -8.62 -11.90
C ALA A 21 3.32 -7.27 -12.18
N ALA A 22 2.75 -6.52 -13.11
CA ALA A 22 3.29 -5.22 -13.48
C ALA A 22 3.21 -4.30 -12.26
N GLN A 23 4.33 -3.64 -11.94
CA GLN A 23 4.39 -2.59 -10.92
C GLN A 23 3.32 -1.55 -11.20
N LYS A 24 2.52 -1.24 -10.17
CA LYS A 24 1.49 -0.20 -10.24
C LYS A 24 1.94 1.04 -9.48
N THR A 25 1.44 2.19 -9.94
CA THR A 25 1.61 3.46 -9.27
C THR A 25 0.25 3.95 -8.81
N TYR A 26 0.13 4.20 -7.51
CA TYR A 26 -1.06 4.77 -6.89
C TYR A 26 -0.79 6.20 -6.43
N TYR A 27 -1.84 6.97 -6.30
CA TYR A 27 -1.78 8.36 -5.85
C TYR A 27 -2.72 8.58 -4.67
N MET A 28 -2.27 9.37 -3.71
CA MET A 28 -3.08 9.91 -2.62
C MET A 28 -3.17 11.43 -2.73
N ASP A 29 -4.34 11.97 -2.36
CA ASP A 29 -4.57 13.42 -2.30
C ASP A 29 -5.53 13.73 -1.13
N PRO A 30 -5.34 14.83 -0.37
CA PRO A 30 -6.28 15.20 0.70
C PRO A 30 -7.71 15.40 0.23
N GLU A 31 -7.89 15.79 -1.04
CA GLU A 31 -9.19 15.95 -1.71
C GLU A 31 -9.61 14.69 -2.49
N GLY A 32 -8.88 13.59 -2.34
CA GLY A 32 -9.17 12.32 -2.98
C GLY A 32 -10.39 11.62 -2.39
N SER A 33 -10.64 10.40 -2.87
CA SER A 33 -11.73 9.56 -2.33
C SER A 33 -11.32 8.09 -2.35
N ASP A 34 -11.66 7.36 -1.30
CA ASP A 34 -11.38 5.92 -1.21
C ASP A 34 -12.28 5.06 -2.13
N SER A 35 -13.28 5.67 -2.75
CA SER A 35 -14.06 5.08 -3.84
C SER A 35 -13.39 5.21 -5.22
N ASN A 36 -12.34 6.00 -5.32
CA ASN A 36 -11.58 6.19 -6.55
C ASN A 36 -10.70 4.98 -6.89
N THR A 37 -10.04 5.04 -8.03
CA THR A 37 -9.17 3.98 -8.55
C THR A 37 -7.71 4.11 -8.14
N GLY A 38 -7.32 5.22 -7.48
CA GLY A 38 -5.95 5.50 -7.06
C GLY A 38 -5.04 6.01 -8.18
N THR A 39 -5.59 6.41 -9.31
CA THR A 39 -4.83 7.04 -10.40
C THR A 39 -4.56 8.52 -10.11
N SER A 40 -3.69 9.17 -10.90
CA SER A 40 -3.32 10.58 -10.68
C SER A 40 -4.50 11.55 -10.80
N ASP A 41 -5.50 11.20 -11.61
CA ASP A 41 -6.74 11.97 -11.81
C ASP A 41 -7.87 11.56 -10.86
N LYS A 42 -7.76 10.38 -10.24
CA LYS A 42 -8.71 9.83 -9.26
C LYS A 42 -7.96 9.24 -8.08
N PRO A 43 -7.28 10.07 -7.26
CA PRO A 43 -6.45 9.61 -6.15
C PRO A 43 -7.29 9.08 -4.98
N PHE A 44 -6.68 8.23 -4.17
CA PHE A 44 -7.25 7.81 -2.88
C PHE A 44 -7.15 8.93 -1.85
N ALA A 45 -8.01 8.89 -0.84
CA ALA A 45 -7.98 9.84 0.27
C ALA A 45 -7.08 9.36 1.43
N THR A 46 -7.03 8.04 1.69
CA THR A 46 -6.44 7.51 2.92
C THR A 46 -5.37 6.44 2.69
N LEU A 47 -4.41 6.37 3.63
CA LEU A 47 -3.45 5.27 3.69
C LEU A 47 -4.12 3.92 3.98
N VAL A 48 -5.26 3.91 4.67
CA VAL A 48 -6.05 2.70 4.91
C VAL A 48 -6.45 2.07 3.59
N LYS A 49 -7.01 2.89 2.68
CA LYS A 49 -7.39 2.40 1.35
C LYS A 49 -6.20 1.93 0.53
N VAL A 50 -5.10 2.65 0.59
CA VAL A 50 -3.86 2.25 -0.08
C VAL A 50 -3.39 0.87 0.42
N GLN A 51 -3.43 0.62 1.74
CA GLN A 51 -3.04 -0.67 2.32
C GLN A 51 -3.92 -1.85 1.88
N GLU A 52 -5.15 -1.60 1.45
CA GLU A 52 -6.01 -2.67 0.91
C GLU A 52 -5.54 -3.15 -0.47
N VAL A 53 -4.95 -2.27 -1.27
CA VAL A 53 -4.73 -2.52 -2.71
C VAL A 53 -3.27 -2.74 -3.10
N VAL A 54 -2.30 -2.20 -2.36
CA VAL A 54 -0.88 -2.32 -2.71
C VAL A 54 -0.36 -3.73 -2.57
N VAL A 55 0.54 -4.08 -3.46
CA VAL A 55 1.30 -5.34 -3.47
C VAL A 55 2.79 -5.07 -3.64
N ALA A 56 3.61 -6.09 -3.46
CA ALA A 56 5.07 -5.98 -3.62
C ALA A 56 5.45 -5.39 -4.98
N GLY A 57 6.30 -4.38 -4.96
CA GLY A 57 6.78 -3.64 -6.13
C GLY A 57 6.02 -2.35 -6.44
N ASP A 58 4.87 -2.12 -5.83
CA ASP A 58 4.07 -0.93 -6.09
C ASP A 58 4.67 0.36 -5.52
N VAL A 59 4.35 1.48 -6.16
CA VAL A 59 4.72 2.82 -5.72
C VAL A 59 3.48 3.61 -5.37
N VAL A 60 3.52 4.33 -4.26
CA VAL A 60 2.46 5.23 -3.81
C VAL A 60 3.01 6.64 -3.75
N TYR A 61 2.51 7.52 -4.60
CA TYR A 61 2.79 8.94 -4.54
C TYR A 61 1.76 9.66 -3.67
N ILE A 62 2.25 10.33 -2.63
CA ILE A 62 1.43 11.10 -1.71
C ILE A 62 1.54 12.57 -2.10
N ASN A 63 0.42 13.15 -2.54
CA ASN A 63 0.37 14.55 -2.93
C ASN A 63 0.54 15.48 -1.72
N PRO A 64 1.07 16.69 -1.92
CA PRO A 64 1.15 17.70 -0.86
C PRO A 64 -0.24 18.07 -0.32
N GLY A 65 -0.28 18.47 0.94
CA GLY A 65 -1.48 18.91 1.63
C GLY A 65 -1.65 18.25 2.98
N THR A 66 -2.71 18.61 3.71
CA THR A 66 -2.96 18.14 5.05
C THR A 66 -3.98 17.00 5.03
N TYR A 67 -3.56 15.84 5.50
CA TYR A 67 -4.37 14.63 5.68
C TYR A 67 -4.82 14.57 7.13
N VAL A 68 -6.05 14.97 7.41
CA VAL A 68 -6.60 14.88 8.76
C VAL A 68 -7.03 13.46 9.05
N VAL A 69 -6.45 12.84 10.06
CA VAL A 69 -6.82 11.49 10.49
C VAL A 69 -7.95 11.59 11.52
N PRO A 70 -9.17 11.13 11.20
CA PRO A 70 -10.30 11.22 12.13
C PRO A 70 -10.13 10.25 13.30
N ALA A 71 -10.67 10.63 14.45
CA ALA A 71 -10.56 9.88 15.71
C ALA A 71 -11.07 8.43 15.61
N ASN A 72 -12.05 8.17 14.73
CA ASN A 72 -12.64 6.84 14.53
C ASN A 72 -11.84 5.93 13.59
N GLN A 73 -10.79 6.45 12.94
CA GLN A 73 -9.97 5.69 12.00
C GLN A 73 -8.83 4.90 12.67
N VAL A 74 -8.67 5.06 13.98
CA VAL A 74 -7.62 4.36 14.73
C VAL A 74 -8.02 2.90 14.93
N PRO A 75 -7.42 1.92 14.21
CA PRO A 75 -7.73 0.53 14.41
C PRO A 75 -7.23 0.09 15.79
N MET A 76 -8.10 -0.53 16.57
CA MET A 76 -7.67 -1.24 17.77
C MET A 76 -6.99 -2.54 17.37
N THR A 77 -5.67 -2.57 17.40
CA THR A 77 -4.93 -3.81 17.24
C THR A 77 -4.63 -4.37 18.63
N THR A 78 -5.28 -5.45 19.01
CA THR A 78 -4.90 -6.22 20.19
C THR A 78 -3.75 -7.13 19.81
N THR A 79 -2.55 -6.82 20.28
CA THR A 79 -1.45 -7.78 20.26
C THR A 79 -1.36 -8.49 21.62
N ASN A 80 -0.82 -9.70 21.65
CA ASN A 80 -0.68 -10.48 22.89
C ASN A 80 0.21 -9.82 23.96
N SER A 81 0.81 -8.68 23.68
CA SER A 81 1.77 -8.00 24.56
C SER A 81 1.29 -6.65 25.08
N GLY A 82 0.06 -6.25 24.79
CA GLY A 82 -0.49 -4.96 25.22
C GLY A 82 -1.35 -4.30 24.16
N LEU A 83 -2.12 -3.31 24.58
CA LEU A 83 -2.98 -2.52 23.73
C LEU A 83 -2.16 -1.41 23.06
N TYR A 84 -1.76 -1.62 21.82
CA TYR A 84 -1.18 -0.56 21.01
C TYR A 84 -2.23 -0.01 20.05
N HIS A 85 -2.42 1.30 20.08
CA HIS A 85 -3.23 2.00 19.10
C HIS A 85 -2.31 2.47 17.98
N CYS A 86 -2.45 1.85 16.80
CA CYS A 86 -1.73 2.29 15.61
C CYS A 86 -2.60 3.27 14.83
N VAL A 87 -2.09 4.46 14.57
CA VAL A 87 -2.75 5.42 13.69
C VAL A 87 -2.66 4.94 12.24
N PHE A 88 -1.53 4.37 11.87
CA PHE A 88 -1.30 3.77 10.56
C PHE A 88 -0.79 2.35 10.73
N HIS A 89 -1.55 1.40 10.21
CA HIS A 89 -1.17 -0.01 10.20
C HIS A 89 -0.66 -0.41 8.81
N MET A 90 0.65 -0.45 8.65
CA MET A 90 1.31 -0.86 7.42
C MET A 90 1.47 -2.38 7.43
N ASN A 91 0.45 -3.10 6.95
CA ASN A 91 0.37 -4.57 7.03
C ASN A 91 0.72 -5.31 5.74
N LYS A 92 1.14 -4.60 4.71
CA LYS A 92 1.62 -5.19 3.47
C LYS A 92 3.14 -5.20 3.42
N SER A 93 3.70 -6.31 2.99
CA SER A 93 5.14 -6.48 2.84
C SER A 93 5.53 -6.45 1.37
N GLY A 94 6.70 -5.88 1.09
CA GLY A 94 7.37 -6.06 -0.19
C GLY A 94 8.02 -7.44 -0.29
N GLU A 95 8.64 -7.70 -1.42
CA GLU A 95 9.47 -8.88 -1.69
C GLU A 95 10.91 -8.45 -1.99
N ALA A 96 11.84 -9.40 -2.00
CA ALA A 96 13.22 -9.12 -2.35
C ALA A 96 13.30 -8.49 -3.77
N GLY A 97 13.88 -7.29 -3.86
CA GLY A 97 13.93 -6.51 -5.10
C GLY A 97 12.63 -5.86 -5.55
N LYS A 98 11.54 -6.01 -4.77
CA LYS A 98 10.22 -5.43 -5.05
C LYS A 98 9.63 -4.78 -3.79
N PRO A 99 10.24 -3.70 -3.25
CA PRO A 99 9.69 -3.00 -2.11
C PRO A 99 8.36 -2.32 -2.47
N ILE A 100 7.48 -2.13 -1.50
CA ILE A 100 6.38 -1.18 -1.61
C ILE A 100 6.95 0.18 -1.22
N SER A 101 6.84 1.18 -2.09
CA SER A 101 7.43 2.50 -1.89
C SER A 101 6.38 3.57 -1.64
N TYR A 102 6.51 4.32 -0.55
CA TYR A 102 5.66 5.48 -0.23
C TYR A 102 6.51 6.74 -0.35
N LEU A 103 6.17 7.60 -1.27
CA LEU A 103 6.99 8.75 -1.64
C LEU A 103 6.12 10.01 -1.72
N ALA A 104 6.67 11.15 -1.27
CA ALA A 104 6.07 12.43 -1.64
C ALA A 104 6.09 12.56 -3.17
N ASN A 105 5.00 13.09 -3.75
CA ASN A 105 4.90 13.22 -5.20
C ASN A 105 5.96 14.22 -5.73
N PRO A 106 6.97 13.77 -6.49
CA PRO A 106 8.05 14.62 -6.96
C PRO A 106 7.59 15.67 -8.00
N ASN A 107 6.42 15.47 -8.61
CA ASN A 107 5.87 16.37 -9.63
C ASN A 107 5.01 17.48 -9.03
N LYS A 108 4.85 17.54 -7.71
CA LYS A 108 4.08 18.56 -7.01
C LYS A 108 4.95 19.26 -5.97
N GLN A 109 4.83 20.58 -5.87
CA GLN A 109 5.52 21.34 -4.84
C GLN A 109 4.83 21.20 -3.48
N GLY A 110 5.61 21.11 -2.41
CA GLY A 110 5.13 20.93 -1.05
C GLY A 110 5.39 19.53 -0.53
N ARG A 111 4.84 19.24 0.63
CA ARG A 111 4.96 17.94 1.29
C ARG A 111 3.62 17.48 1.88
N PRO A 112 3.37 16.19 1.99
CA PRO A 112 2.24 15.67 2.74
C PRO A 112 2.44 15.93 4.25
N ILE A 113 1.37 16.32 4.92
CA ILE A 113 1.32 16.53 6.37
C ILE A 113 0.18 15.67 6.90
N PHE A 114 0.47 14.74 7.81
CA PHE A 114 -0.55 13.96 8.49
C PHE A 114 -0.91 14.64 9.82
N ASP A 115 -2.11 15.16 9.90
CA ASP A 115 -2.64 15.83 11.09
C ASP A 115 -3.35 14.80 11.99
N LEU A 116 -2.76 14.54 13.14
CA LEU A 116 -3.26 13.60 14.15
C LEU A 116 -3.99 14.31 15.31
N SER A 117 -4.30 15.59 15.18
CA SER A 117 -4.89 16.40 16.27
C SER A 117 -6.24 15.86 16.74
N GLN A 118 -6.97 15.14 15.89
CA GLN A 118 -8.24 14.51 16.23
C GLN A 118 -8.09 13.11 16.86
N VAL A 119 -6.90 12.53 16.77
CA VAL A 119 -6.63 11.23 17.36
C VAL A 119 -6.40 11.41 18.85
N LYS A 120 -7.41 11.07 19.66
CA LYS A 120 -7.26 11.09 21.11
C LYS A 120 -6.62 9.79 21.57
N PRO A 121 -5.58 9.84 22.42
CA PRO A 121 -5.15 8.68 23.17
C PRO A 121 -6.37 8.17 23.93
N LYS A 122 -6.77 6.92 23.70
CA LYS A 122 -7.82 6.34 24.51
C LYS A 122 -7.31 6.24 25.94
N ASP A 123 -8.14 6.56 26.93
CA ASP A 123 -7.83 6.61 28.38
C ASP A 123 -7.41 5.24 28.95
N GLN A 124 -6.33 4.69 28.43
CA GLN A 124 -5.69 3.44 28.86
C GLN A 124 -4.24 3.71 29.27
N GLY A 125 -4.03 4.76 30.10
CA GLY A 125 -2.80 4.90 30.87
C GLY A 125 -1.50 5.09 30.09
N ILE A 126 -1.53 5.55 28.86
CA ILE A 126 -0.34 5.95 28.13
C ILE A 126 -0.11 7.44 28.33
N THR A 127 0.76 7.76 29.25
CA THR A 127 1.34 9.10 29.38
C THR A 127 2.38 9.23 28.25
N VAL A 128 2.23 10.22 27.41
CA VAL A 128 3.24 10.62 26.43
C VAL A 128 4.28 11.45 27.14
#